data_ee248f6efc6364808069de25d0541129
#
_entry.id   ee248f6efc6364808069de25d0541129
#
_cell.length_a   1.000
_cell.length_b   1.000
_cell.length_c   1.000
_cell.angle_alpha   90.00
_cell.angle_beta   90.00
_cell.angle_gamma   90.00
#
_symmetry.space_group_name_H-M   'P 1'
#
loop_
_entity.id
_entity.type
_entity.pdbx_description
1 polymer ?
#
loop_
_entity_poly.entity_id
_entity_poly.type
_entity_poly.pdbx_seq_one_letter_code
_entity_poly.pdbx_strand_id
1 'polypeptide(L)'
;LEPVALVGMAIYAYTAMRRSGMTHPNTLAIHWTIGSAVYTMFGAGLLGLAHTWPSVNKWTHGTLVTPMHGHAAFYGAYAMIVMAVISYVRPYLLAGRRGESQEAGSSIGYWAFWLQLAGMFGMTLSFATAGIAQVYLERILGLGFLETQLKIQVHFLMLLAAGSMFAAGALLFIWDFFRYRPSFDVVTGKMDDESMLAARPT
;
A
#
# COMPACT_ATOMS: atom_id res chain seq x y z
N LEU A 1 -19.06 -0.65 3.24
CA LEU A 1 -19.15 -2.05 2.76
C LEU A 1 -17.92 -2.47 1.94
N GLU A 2 -17.31 -1.57 1.14
CA GLU A 2 -16.14 -1.88 0.27
C GLU A 2 -14.94 -2.50 1.01
N PRO A 3 -14.50 -1.98 2.18
CA PRO A 3 -13.38 -2.58 2.91
C PRO A 3 -13.65 -4.03 3.33
N VAL A 4 -14.89 -4.33 3.70
CA VAL A 4 -15.29 -5.69 4.10
C VAL A 4 -15.26 -6.65 2.90
N ALA A 5 -15.71 -6.19 1.73
CA ALA A 5 -15.66 -6.98 0.51
C ALA A 5 -14.22 -7.30 0.09
N LEU A 6 -13.32 -6.29 0.10
CA LEU A 6 -11.91 -6.47 -0.25
C LEU A 6 -11.21 -7.44 0.71
N VAL A 7 -11.42 -7.30 2.01
CA VAL A 7 -10.87 -8.21 3.03
C VAL A 7 -11.43 -9.61 2.85
N GLY A 8 -12.74 -9.75 2.63
CA GLY A 8 -13.39 -11.03 2.38
C GLY A 8 -12.82 -11.74 1.15
N MET A 9 -12.62 -11.02 0.05
CA MET A 9 -11.99 -11.55 -1.16
C MET A 9 -10.54 -11.99 -0.92
N ALA A 10 -9.76 -11.19 -0.17
CA ALA A 10 -8.37 -11.53 0.16
C ALA A 10 -8.29 -12.80 1.04
N ILE A 11 -9.16 -12.92 2.05
CA ILE A 11 -9.26 -14.11 2.90
C ILE A 11 -9.68 -15.34 2.06
N TYR A 12 -10.68 -15.18 1.20
CA TYR A 12 -11.13 -16.26 0.33
C TYR A 12 -10.02 -16.76 -0.59
N ALA A 13 -9.34 -15.83 -1.29
CA ALA A 13 -8.23 -16.17 -2.18
C ALA A 13 -7.08 -16.87 -1.41
N TYR A 14 -6.69 -16.35 -0.25
CA TYR A 14 -5.68 -16.94 0.60
C TYR A 14 -6.05 -18.35 1.07
N THR A 15 -7.29 -18.54 1.54
CA THR A 15 -7.75 -19.84 2.02
C THR A 15 -7.88 -20.87 0.88
N ALA A 16 -8.33 -20.45 -0.30
CA ALA A 16 -8.38 -21.31 -1.49
C ALA A 16 -6.98 -21.76 -1.90
N MET A 17 -6.01 -20.85 -1.93
CA MET A 17 -4.61 -21.16 -2.21
C MET A 17 -4.03 -22.16 -1.19
N ARG A 18 -4.28 -21.95 0.10
CA ARG A 18 -3.82 -22.86 1.18
C ARG A 18 -4.42 -24.26 1.04
N ARG A 19 -5.70 -24.35 0.69
CA ARG A 19 -6.40 -25.65 0.50
C ARG A 19 -5.92 -26.40 -0.73
N SER A 20 -5.53 -25.71 -1.79
CA SER A 20 -4.99 -26.35 -3.01
C SER A 20 -3.58 -26.90 -2.83
N GLY A 21 -2.87 -26.56 -1.73
CA GLY A 21 -1.47 -26.92 -1.53
C GLY A 21 -0.50 -26.20 -2.46
N MET A 22 -0.99 -25.31 -3.32
CA MET A 22 -0.16 -24.55 -4.25
C MET A 22 0.31 -23.24 -3.60
N THR A 23 1.56 -22.88 -3.86
CA THR A 23 2.10 -21.56 -3.53
C THR A 23 1.95 -20.66 -4.75
N HIS A 24 1.47 -19.44 -4.53
CA HIS A 24 1.40 -18.46 -5.63
C HIS A 24 2.82 -18.04 -6.02
N PRO A 25 3.20 -18.12 -7.31
CA PRO A 25 4.57 -17.82 -7.74
C PRO A 25 4.98 -16.37 -7.50
N ASN A 26 4.01 -15.43 -7.47
CA ASN A 26 4.26 -14.00 -7.26
C ASN A 26 3.93 -13.58 -5.82
N THR A 27 4.83 -13.90 -4.90
CA THR A 27 4.67 -13.59 -3.48
C THR A 27 4.72 -12.10 -3.19
N LEU A 28 5.43 -11.29 -3.99
CA LEU A 28 5.48 -9.83 -3.82
C LEU A 28 4.12 -9.18 -4.08
N ALA A 29 3.42 -9.60 -5.15
CA ALA A 29 2.05 -9.12 -5.41
C ALA A 29 1.09 -9.49 -4.28
N ILE A 30 1.25 -10.68 -3.68
CA ILE A 30 0.47 -11.10 -2.51
C ILE A 30 0.73 -10.18 -1.31
N HIS A 31 1.99 -9.83 -1.03
CA HIS A 31 2.31 -8.91 0.07
C HIS A 31 1.63 -7.56 -0.11
N TRP A 32 1.68 -6.98 -1.31
CA TRP A 32 0.98 -5.73 -1.62
C TRP A 32 -0.55 -5.87 -1.44
N THR A 33 -1.14 -6.98 -1.89
CA THR A 33 -2.59 -7.23 -1.76
C THR A 33 -3.01 -7.38 -0.30
N ILE A 34 -2.27 -8.14 0.49
CA ILE A 34 -2.55 -8.31 1.94
C ILE A 34 -2.37 -6.98 2.67
N GLY A 35 -1.28 -6.26 2.40
CA GLY A 35 -1.05 -4.94 2.96
C GLY A 35 -2.18 -3.97 2.63
N SER A 36 -2.64 -3.96 1.38
CA SER A 36 -3.80 -3.18 0.94
C SER A 36 -5.06 -3.54 1.74
N ALA A 37 -5.38 -4.83 1.88
CA ALA A 37 -6.56 -5.27 2.64
C ALA A 37 -6.51 -4.80 4.10
N VAL A 38 -5.34 -4.91 4.75
CA VAL A 38 -5.14 -4.46 6.13
C VAL A 38 -5.32 -2.96 6.25
N TYR A 39 -4.62 -2.16 5.43
CA TYR A 39 -4.73 -0.70 5.49
C TYR A 39 -6.11 -0.19 5.09
N THR A 40 -6.78 -0.83 4.13
CA THR A 40 -8.15 -0.49 3.75
C THR A 40 -9.12 -0.77 4.90
N MET A 41 -8.96 -1.91 5.58
CA MET A 41 -9.83 -2.25 6.72
C MET A 41 -9.67 -1.26 7.88
N PHE A 42 -8.44 -0.96 8.28
CA PHE A 42 -8.19 -0.04 9.39
C PHE A 42 -8.34 1.42 8.95
N GLY A 43 -7.73 1.83 7.83
CA GLY A 43 -7.72 3.21 7.36
C GLY A 43 -9.08 3.66 6.85
N ALA A 44 -9.60 3.02 5.81
CA ALA A 44 -10.88 3.39 5.22
C ALA A 44 -12.08 2.84 6.03
N GLY A 45 -12.00 1.59 6.51
CA GLY A 45 -13.08 0.94 7.25
C GLY A 45 -13.26 1.52 8.65
N LEU A 46 -12.43 1.13 9.61
CA LEU A 46 -12.63 1.48 11.03
C LEU A 46 -12.47 2.98 11.29
N LEU A 47 -11.41 3.61 10.78
CA LEU A 47 -11.21 5.06 10.98
C LEU A 47 -12.24 5.88 10.23
N GLY A 48 -12.63 5.48 9.02
CA GLY A 48 -13.70 6.13 8.26
C GLY A 48 -15.03 6.06 9.00
N LEU A 49 -15.41 4.88 9.49
CA LEU A 49 -16.62 4.72 10.31
C LEU A 49 -16.57 5.59 11.58
N ALA A 50 -15.43 5.62 12.28
CA ALA A 50 -15.27 6.46 13.46
C ALA A 50 -15.47 7.95 13.14
N HIS A 51 -14.99 8.43 11.98
CA HIS A 51 -15.19 9.83 11.55
C HIS A 51 -16.63 10.16 11.15
N THR A 52 -17.45 9.17 10.79
CA THR A 52 -18.88 9.40 10.53
C THR A 52 -19.70 9.51 11.82
N TRP A 53 -19.14 9.10 12.95
CA TRP A 53 -19.85 9.14 14.24
C TRP A 53 -19.83 10.56 14.82
N PRO A 54 -20.98 11.23 15.02
CA PRO A 54 -21.00 12.64 15.43
C PRO A 54 -20.28 12.92 16.75
N SER A 55 -20.35 12.01 17.72
CA SER A 55 -19.66 12.14 19.01
C SER A 55 -18.13 12.05 18.91
N VAL A 56 -17.60 11.37 17.91
CA VAL A 56 -16.16 11.31 17.60
C VAL A 56 -15.77 12.47 16.72
N ASN A 57 -16.50 12.69 15.63
CA ASN A 57 -16.19 13.71 14.63
C ASN A 57 -16.12 15.13 15.20
N LYS A 58 -17.02 15.49 16.13
CA LYS A 58 -16.98 16.81 16.78
C LYS A 58 -15.65 17.13 17.48
N TRP A 59 -14.92 16.10 17.93
CA TRP A 59 -13.62 16.28 18.58
C TRP A 59 -12.45 16.20 17.60
N THR A 60 -12.55 15.31 16.62
CA THR A 60 -11.43 14.96 15.73
C THR A 60 -11.40 15.74 14.43
N HIS A 61 -12.55 16.31 14.02
CA HIS A 61 -12.65 17.10 12.78
C HIS A 61 -11.74 18.33 12.83
N GLY A 62 -10.97 18.55 11.78
CA GLY A 62 -10.00 19.65 11.70
C GLY A 62 -8.74 19.47 12.54
N THR A 63 -8.52 18.28 13.11
CA THR A 63 -7.27 17.91 13.79
C THR A 63 -6.44 16.94 12.95
N LEU A 64 -5.22 16.62 13.39
CA LEU A 64 -4.32 15.69 12.72
C LEU A 64 -4.85 14.23 12.71
N VAL A 65 -5.93 13.93 13.42
CA VAL A 65 -6.65 12.64 13.28
C VAL A 65 -7.27 12.50 11.89
N THR A 66 -7.71 13.60 11.27
CA THR A 66 -8.28 13.56 9.91
C THR A 66 -7.25 13.15 8.84
N PRO A 67 -6.06 13.78 8.73
CA PRO A 67 -5.04 13.30 7.80
C PRO A 67 -4.50 11.90 8.13
N MET A 68 -4.50 11.44 9.39
CA MET A 68 -4.21 10.06 9.75
C MET A 68 -5.13 9.09 8.98
N HIS A 69 -6.44 9.31 9.06
CA HIS A 69 -7.43 8.52 8.32
C HIS A 69 -7.18 8.61 6.81
N GLY A 70 -7.04 9.84 6.28
CA GLY A 70 -6.85 10.07 4.85
C GLY A 70 -5.65 9.32 4.28
N HIS A 71 -4.48 9.45 4.90
CA HIS A 71 -3.26 8.78 4.43
C HIS A 71 -3.36 7.26 4.50
N ALA A 72 -3.85 6.71 5.61
CA ALA A 72 -3.99 5.26 5.77
C ALA A 72 -5.02 4.68 4.77
N ALA A 73 -6.15 5.35 4.57
CA ALA A 73 -7.19 4.94 3.63
C ALA A 73 -6.71 5.01 2.17
N PHE A 74 -6.11 6.13 1.78
CA PHE A 74 -5.62 6.32 0.41
C PHE A 74 -4.51 5.36 0.05
N TYR A 75 -3.55 5.17 0.95
CA TYR A 75 -2.47 4.23 0.75
C TYR A 75 -2.98 2.80 0.61
N GLY A 76 -3.85 2.36 1.53
CA GLY A 76 -4.40 1.01 1.51
C GLY A 76 -5.29 0.75 0.30
N ALA A 77 -6.32 1.57 0.10
CA ALA A 77 -7.35 1.31 -0.89
C ALA A 77 -6.90 1.55 -2.35
N TYR A 78 -5.93 2.45 -2.55
CA TYR A 78 -5.53 2.82 -3.91
C TYR A 78 -4.06 2.53 -4.21
N ALA A 79 -3.12 3.07 -3.43
CA ALA A 79 -1.70 2.96 -3.78
C ALA A 79 -1.20 1.51 -3.73
N MET A 80 -1.49 0.78 -2.66
CA MET A 80 -1.03 -0.61 -2.52
C MET A 80 -1.68 -1.55 -3.54
N ILE A 81 -2.95 -1.34 -3.91
CA ILE A 81 -3.60 -2.11 -4.97
C ILE A 81 -2.93 -1.89 -6.32
N VAL A 82 -2.60 -0.64 -6.65
CA VAL A 82 -1.88 -0.34 -7.90
C VAL A 82 -0.51 -1.03 -7.90
N MET A 83 0.22 -0.98 -6.79
CA MET A 83 1.52 -1.67 -6.66
C MET A 83 1.37 -3.20 -6.74
N ALA A 84 0.28 -3.76 -6.20
CA ALA A 84 -0.04 -5.17 -6.33
C ALA A 84 -0.25 -5.56 -7.80
N VAL A 85 -1.07 -4.80 -8.54
CA VAL A 85 -1.34 -5.04 -9.96
C VAL A 85 -0.06 -4.91 -10.79
N ILE A 86 0.72 -3.86 -10.58
CA ILE A 86 2.02 -3.69 -11.27
C ILE A 86 2.95 -4.88 -11.00
N SER A 87 3.08 -5.28 -9.72
CA SER A 87 3.92 -6.41 -9.33
C SER A 87 3.41 -7.73 -9.91
N TYR A 88 2.08 -7.90 -10.03
CA TYR A 88 1.46 -9.08 -10.61
C TYR A 88 1.70 -9.17 -12.13
N VAL A 89 1.48 -8.08 -12.86
CA VAL A 89 1.56 -8.06 -14.33
C VAL A 89 3.01 -8.11 -14.84
N ARG A 90 3.94 -7.54 -14.08
CA ARG A 90 5.34 -7.41 -14.48
C ARG A 90 6.00 -8.72 -14.95
N PRO A 91 5.90 -9.87 -14.27
CA PRO A 91 6.49 -11.12 -14.74
C PRO A 91 5.96 -11.56 -16.10
N TYR A 92 4.66 -11.37 -16.37
CA TYR A 92 4.05 -11.73 -17.65
C TYR A 92 4.57 -10.89 -18.81
N LEU A 93 4.82 -9.59 -18.57
CA LEU A 93 5.42 -8.70 -19.57
C LEU A 93 6.88 -9.06 -19.88
N LEU A 94 7.57 -9.72 -18.94
CA LEU A 94 8.99 -10.09 -19.08
C LEU A 94 9.17 -11.53 -19.56
N ALA A 95 8.21 -12.43 -19.28
CA ALA A 95 8.28 -13.86 -19.64
C ALA A 95 8.30 -14.10 -21.15
N GLY A 96 7.69 -13.22 -21.97
CA GLY A 96 7.70 -13.31 -23.43
C GLY A 96 9.09 -13.19 -24.07
N ARG A 97 10.17 -13.08 -23.28
CA ARG A 97 11.51 -12.78 -23.78
C ARG A 97 12.60 -13.79 -23.50
N ARG A 98 12.48 -14.63 -22.47
CA ARG A 98 13.63 -15.42 -22.01
C ARG A 98 13.38 -16.89 -21.77
N GLY A 99 12.16 -17.40 -21.85
CA GLY A 99 11.89 -18.81 -21.54
C GLY A 99 12.34 -19.25 -20.13
N GLU A 100 12.84 -18.33 -19.31
CA GLU A 100 13.28 -18.57 -17.95
C GLU A 100 12.16 -18.23 -16.98
N SER A 101 11.92 -19.14 -16.04
CA SER A 101 11.08 -18.89 -14.87
C SER A 101 11.74 -17.79 -14.04
N GLN A 102 11.39 -16.52 -14.31
CA GLN A 102 11.89 -15.42 -13.49
C GLN A 102 11.20 -15.46 -12.13
N GLU A 103 12.02 -15.43 -11.07
CA GLU A 103 11.50 -15.22 -9.72
C GLU A 103 10.60 -13.99 -9.71
N ALA A 104 9.36 -14.18 -9.27
CA ALA A 104 8.30 -13.19 -9.33
C ALA A 104 8.48 -11.99 -8.37
N GLY A 105 9.59 -11.92 -7.64
CA GLY A 105 9.92 -10.81 -6.75
C GLY A 105 11.41 -10.57 -6.64
N SER A 106 11.84 -9.33 -6.83
CA SER A 106 13.23 -8.95 -6.56
C SER A 106 13.39 -8.59 -5.07
N SER A 107 14.58 -8.77 -4.52
CA SER A 107 14.91 -8.32 -3.16
C SER A 107 14.67 -6.81 -2.98
N ILE A 108 14.90 -6.01 -4.04
CA ILE A 108 14.60 -4.56 -4.03
C ILE A 108 13.09 -4.31 -3.91
N GLY A 109 12.25 -5.09 -4.61
CA GLY A 109 10.79 -5.02 -4.49
C GLY A 109 10.30 -5.31 -3.08
N TYR A 110 10.89 -6.29 -2.38
CA TYR A 110 10.58 -6.56 -0.98
C TYR A 110 11.02 -5.43 -0.04
N TRP A 111 12.21 -4.85 -0.25
CA TRP A 111 12.63 -3.68 0.50
C TRP A 111 11.72 -2.48 0.25
N ALA A 112 11.30 -2.26 -0.99
CA ALA A 112 10.33 -1.23 -1.33
C ALA A 112 9.00 -1.41 -0.58
N PHE A 113 8.49 -2.65 -0.52
CA PHE A 113 7.29 -2.99 0.24
C PHE A 113 7.44 -2.69 1.73
N TRP A 114 8.49 -3.22 2.38
CA TRP A 114 8.66 -3.07 3.81
C TRP A 114 8.94 -1.63 4.26
N LEU A 115 9.73 -0.89 3.49
CA LEU A 115 10.00 0.52 3.78
C LEU A 115 8.74 1.37 3.65
N GLN A 116 7.93 1.14 2.62
CA GLN A 116 6.66 1.86 2.49
C GLN A 116 5.67 1.47 3.59
N LEU A 117 5.56 0.19 3.90
CA LEU A 117 4.66 -0.30 4.95
C LEU A 117 5.04 0.31 6.31
N ALA A 118 6.33 0.21 6.70
CA ALA A 118 6.82 0.75 7.96
C ALA A 118 6.76 2.29 8.00
N GLY A 119 7.10 2.96 6.89
CA GLY A 119 7.00 4.41 6.75
C GLY A 119 5.57 4.90 6.90
N MET A 120 4.61 4.28 6.21
CA MET A 120 3.19 4.62 6.34
C MET A 120 2.65 4.34 7.75
N PHE A 121 3.06 3.23 8.37
CA PHE A 121 2.70 2.95 9.76
C PHE A 121 3.23 4.03 10.71
N GLY A 122 4.50 4.42 10.56
CA GLY A 122 5.09 5.50 11.35
C GLY A 122 4.39 6.84 11.13
N MET A 123 4.03 7.19 9.88
CA MET A 123 3.25 8.39 9.58
C MET A 123 1.87 8.34 10.23
N THR A 124 1.16 7.22 10.10
CA THR A 124 -0.16 7.03 10.71
C THR A 124 -0.10 7.17 12.23
N LEU A 125 0.91 6.58 12.88
CA LEU A 125 1.14 6.69 14.32
C LEU A 125 1.47 8.14 14.74
N SER A 126 2.31 8.83 13.96
CA SER A 126 2.67 10.24 14.22
C SER A 126 1.45 11.15 14.13
N PHE A 127 0.64 10.99 13.10
CA PHE A 127 -0.62 11.73 12.97
C PHE A 127 -1.62 11.40 14.08
N ALA A 128 -1.73 10.11 14.46
CA ALA A 128 -2.62 9.68 15.54
C ALA A 128 -2.26 10.35 16.87
N THR A 129 -0.99 10.24 17.26
CA THR A 129 -0.52 10.78 18.54
C THR A 129 -0.55 12.31 18.56
N ALA A 130 -0.14 12.96 17.46
CA ALA A 130 -0.25 14.41 17.32
C ALA A 130 -1.72 14.89 17.34
N GLY A 131 -2.61 14.18 16.63
CA GLY A 131 -4.02 14.54 16.58
C GLY A 131 -4.73 14.37 17.92
N ILE A 132 -4.42 13.32 18.67
CA ILE A 132 -4.93 13.14 20.05
C ILE A 132 -4.42 14.25 20.96
N ALA A 133 -3.11 14.58 20.88
CA ALA A 133 -2.56 15.71 21.63
C ALA A 133 -3.21 17.03 21.23
N GLN A 134 -3.46 17.25 19.94
CA GLN A 134 -4.14 18.44 19.43
C GLN A 134 -5.58 18.54 19.97
N VAL A 135 -6.34 17.44 19.96
CA VAL A 135 -7.69 17.41 20.56
C VAL A 135 -7.63 17.82 22.03
N TYR A 136 -6.71 17.29 22.79
CA TYR A 136 -6.56 17.61 24.21
C TYR A 136 -6.20 19.08 24.41
N LEU A 137 -5.19 19.58 23.70
CA LEU A 137 -4.69 20.95 23.87
C LEU A 137 -5.70 22.01 23.41
N GLU A 138 -6.33 21.81 22.24
CA GLU A 138 -7.25 22.80 21.67
C GLU A 138 -8.67 22.68 22.21
N ARG A 139 -9.22 21.44 22.33
CA ARG A 139 -10.64 21.25 22.66
C ARG A 139 -10.90 21.16 24.16
N ILE A 140 -9.93 20.67 24.96
CA ILE A 140 -10.08 20.53 26.40
C ILE A 140 -9.41 21.70 27.14
N LEU A 141 -8.16 22.03 26.81
CA LEU A 141 -7.43 23.13 27.47
C LEU A 141 -7.69 24.50 26.84
N GLY A 142 -8.30 24.58 25.66
CA GLY A 142 -8.64 25.85 24.99
C GLY A 142 -7.44 26.62 24.45
N LEU A 143 -6.30 25.96 24.20
CA LEU A 143 -5.12 26.61 23.64
C LEU A 143 -5.35 27.03 22.18
N GLY A 144 -4.71 28.13 21.79
CA GLY A 144 -4.72 28.58 20.41
C GLY A 144 -3.98 27.61 19.47
N PHE A 145 -4.36 27.63 18.19
CA PHE A 145 -3.76 26.76 17.17
C PHE A 145 -2.24 26.84 17.14
N LEU A 146 -1.67 28.05 17.07
CA LEU A 146 -0.22 28.21 16.96
C LEU A 146 0.51 27.68 18.19
N GLU A 147 -0.02 27.93 19.39
CA GLU A 147 0.56 27.40 20.61
C GLU A 147 0.53 25.86 20.65
N THR A 148 -0.57 25.28 20.20
CA THR A 148 -0.71 23.83 20.06
C THR A 148 0.34 23.26 19.11
N GLN A 149 0.53 23.86 17.92
CA GLN A 149 1.52 23.39 16.95
C GLN A 149 2.94 23.38 17.52
N LEU A 150 3.30 24.40 18.30
CA LEU A 150 4.60 24.46 18.98
C LEU A 150 4.79 23.33 20.00
N LYS A 151 3.71 22.93 20.69
CA LYS A 151 3.77 21.84 21.69
C LYS A 151 3.85 20.45 21.05
N ILE A 152 3.29 20.26 19.84
CA ILE A 152 3.30 18.96 19.17
C ILE A 152 4.39 18.83 18.10
N GLN A 153 5.33 19.78 18.03
CA GLN A 153 6.37 19.81 16.97
C GLN A 153 7.22 18.52 16.89
N VAL A 154 7.40 17.80 17.99
CA VAL A 154 8.14 16.53 18.00
C VAL A 154 7.47 15.48 17.08
N HIS A 155 6.16 15.50 16.99
CA HIS A 155 5.43 14.58 16.10
C HIS A 155 5.66 14.88 14.63
N PHE A 156 5.94 16.13 14.27
CA PHE A 156 6.34 16.49 12.91
C PHE A 156 7.73 15.99 12.54
N LEU A 157 8.65 15.92 13.50
CA LEU A 157 9.95 15.27 13.28
C LEU A 157 9.80 13.76 13.08
N MET A 158 8.95 13.11 13.86
CA MET A 158 8.61 11.70 13.66
C MET A 158 7.94 11.47 12.30
N LEU A 159 7.03 12.36 11.91
CA LEU A 159 6.36 12.34 10.61
C LEU A 159 7.36 12.50 9.47
N LEU A 160 8.32 13.42 9.59
CA LEU A 160 9.38 13.62 8.60
C LEU A 160 10.25 12.37 8.44
N ALA A 161 10.67 11.75 9.54
CA ALA A 161 11.45 10.52 9.50
C ALA A 161 10.69 9.37 8.84
N ALA A 162 9.45 9.14 9.25
CA ALA A 162 8.58 8.10 8.70
C ALA A 162 8.24 8.37 7.22
N GLY A 163 7.96 9.63 6.86
CA GLY A 163 7.70 10.05 5.48
C GLY A 163 8.92 9.89 4.59
N SER A 164 10.12 10.18 5.09
CA SER A 164 11.37 9.94 4.35
C SER A 164 11.60 8.45 4.08
N MET A 165 11.31 7.60 5.07
CA MET A 165 11.38 6.14 4.91
C MET A 165 10.36 5.64 3.86
N PHE A 166 9.13 6.15 3.91
CA PHE A 166 8.10 5.87 2.91
C PHE A 166 8.54 6.30 1.51
N ALA A 167 9.06 7.52 1.36
CA ALA A 167 9.56 8.04 0.09
C ALA A 167 10.72 7.20 -0.46
N ALA A 168 11.66 6.78 0.40
CA ALA A 168 12.74 5.88 -0.01
C ALA A 168 12.20 4.55 -0.55
N GLY A 169 11.19 3.97 0.10
CA GLY A 169 10.51 2.77 -0.38
C GLY A 169 9.82 2.98 -1.73
N ALA A 170 9.17 4.14 -1.94
CA ALA A 170 8.54 4.47 -3.22
C ALA A 170 9.59 4.64 -4.34
N LEU A 171 10.70 5.30 -4.07
CA LEU A 171 11.82 5.42 -5.01
C LEU A 171 12.43 4.06 -5.35
N LEU A 172 12.57 3.16 -4.39
CA LEU A 172 13.04 1.79 -4.64
C LEU A 172 12.06 1.01 -5.51
N PHE A 173 10.73 1.17 -5.31
CA PHE A 173 9.73 0.54 -6.16
C PHE A 173 9.83 1.02 -7.61
N ILE A 174 9.95 2.33 -7.81
CA ILE A 174 10.14 2.95 -9.12
C ILE A 174 11.45 2.46 -9.75
N TRP A 175 12.54 2.45 -8.99
CA TRP A 175 13.83 1.96 -9.44
C TRP A 175 13.76 0.50 -9.87
N ASP A 176 13.15 -0.36 -9.04
CA ASP A 176 12.99 -1.77 -9.35
C ASP A 176 12.15 -1.98 -10.62
N PHE A 177 11.11 -1.16 -10.82
CA PHE A 177 10.29 -1.20 -12.04
C PHE A 177 11.11 -0.87 -13.29
N PHE A 178 11.91 0.19 -13.29
CA PHE A 178 12.68 0.63 -14.44
C PHE A 178 13.98 -0.14 -14.67
N ARG A 179 14.53 -0.77 -13.64
CA ARG A 179 15.73 -1.62 -13.75
C ARG A 179 15.56 -2.74 -14.76
N TYR A 180 14.37 -3.27 -14.89
CA TYR A 180 14.01 -4.23 -15.90
C TYR A 180 13.26 -3.53 -17.04
N ARG A 181 13.96 -2.89 -17.93
CA ARG A 181 13.33 -2.30 -19.11
C ARG A 181 12.76 -3.40 -20.01
N PRO A 182 11.44 -3.43 -20.28
CA PRO A 182 10.94 -4.17 -21.42
C PRO A 182 11.60 -3.56 -22.66
N SER A 183 12.29 -4.36 -23.50
CA SER A 183 12.64 -3.87 -24.82
C SER A 183 11.34 -3.74 -25.62
N PHE A 184 11.15 -2.65 -26.34
CA PHE A 184 9.89 -2.26 -26.99
C PHE A 184 9.38 -3.23 -28.09
N ASP A 185 10.11 -4.29 -28.39
CA ASP A 185 9.76 -5.26 -29.45
C ASP A 185 8.51 -6.10 -29.14
N VAL A 186 8.06 -6.18 -27.88
CA VAL A 186 6.82 -6.89 -27.51
C VAL A 186 5.56 -6.08 -27.87
N VAL A 187 5.68 -4.77 -28.09
CA VAL A 187 4.54 -3.89 -28.44
C VAL A 187 4.17 -4.03 -29.93
N THR A 188 5.04 -4.57 -30.75
CA THR A 188 4.81 -4.70 -32.20
C THR A 188 4.02 -5.94 -32.60
N GLY A 189 3.56 -6.78 -31.65
CA GLY A 189 2.62 -7.87 -31.97
C GLY A 189 3.14 -8.98 -32.86
N LYS A 190 4.43 -9.08 -33.14
CA LYS A 190 5.05 -10.25 -33.77
C LYS A 190 5.24 -11.33 -32.70
N MET A 191 4.21 -12.12 -32.49
CA MET A 191 4.36 -13.47 -31.98
C MET A 191 5.03 -14.26 -33.11
N ASP A 192 6.22 -14.78 -32.84
CA ASP A 192 6.88 -15.68 -33.78
C ASP A 192 5.96 -16.88 -33.99
N ASP A 193 5.73 -17.26 -35.24
CA ASP A 193 4.84 -18.36 -35.64
C ASP A 193 5.14 -19.70 -34.95
N GLU A 194 6.37 -19.93 -34.49
CA GLU A 194 6.77 -21.12 -33.74
C GLU A 194 6.10 -21.25 -32.37
N SER A 195 5.83 -20.16 -31.67
CA SER A 195 5.15 -20.19 -30.36
C SER A 195 3.67 -20.52 -30.48
N MET A 196 3.05 -20.18 -31.64
CA MET A 196 1.65 -20.50 -31.92
C MET A 196 1.45 -21.97 -32.29
N LEU A 197 2.45 -22.61 -32.91
CA LEU A 197 2.43 -24.04 -33.25
C LEU A 197 2.60 -24.93 -32.02
N ALA A 198 3.39 -24.50 -31.03
CA ALA A 198 3.61 -25.23 -29.78
C ALA A 198 2.39 -25.19 -28.82
N ALA A 199 1.47 -24.24 -28.99
CA ALA A 199 0.27 -24.06 -28.15
C ALA A 199 -0.99 -24.78 -28.65
N ARG A 200 -0.92 -25.58 -29.73
CA ARG A 200 -2.07 -26.36 -30.21
C ARG A 200 -2.24 -27.60 -29.35
N PRO A 201 -3.39 -27.76 -28.67
CA PRO A 201 -3.69 -29.03 -27.99
C PRO A 201 -3.83 -30.14 -29.04
N THR A 202 -3.11 -31.24 -28.82
CA THR A 202 -3.26 -32.52 -29.54
C THR A 202 -4.56 -33.20 -29.18
#